data_bc9c31e06c88c4a06b8525ec7d6e666c
#
_entry.id   bc9c31e06c88c4a06b8525ec7d6e666c
#
_cell.length_a   1.000
_cell.length_b   1.000
_cell.length_c   1.000
_cell.angle_alpha   90.00
_cell.angle_beta   90.00
_cell.angle_gamma   90.00
#
_symmetry.space_group_name_H-M   'P 1'
#
loop_
_entity.id
_entity.type
_entity.pdbx_description
1 polymer ?
#
loop_
_entity_poly.entity_id
_entity_poly.type
_entity_poly.pdbx_seq_one_letter_code
_entity_poly.pdbx_strand_id
1 'polypeptide(L)'
;MKMKLLLVAAVMCGTVFGGAEVPLWPDGKMPSRQEKQCKPFLVWHTPKELKSTAILISVSGGSYMGSNITGFEVGPIRDYFLERGVTVVTMKYRTPRPKGLPKHLTAWQDAQRTVRLVRAEAAKRGLDPENIGFTGCSAGGHLTLMVATSSQTPAYEPVDDFDKLPCHVNWAVPVYPAYALADGLDQHNTKGGNDLADALDPDLKFDAKTPPMCLMHGDADGWSPMNSVRVYHKLRTMGIPAELHVMALEPHCFMNEPTPGTPADTWKGRVWEWGVKMDILSGHPNSRVAPWKPLYDRSKKIEAQFDVQPGVWHPAGRRGEITAEKDSALWTKTDYENFALDFEYKLDPGANSGVLIYCCNTKNWIPNAVEIQLLDDYAEKWGKCDPNWMNASLFGHCPPLKRNVRKAGEWNRMTVFARGKNIQIICNGEKVMDADLAKWTDAKKNPDGTKIPPWLSRPWAELDTKGKVGFQGKHGNARPYFRNIRIRPL
;
A
#
# COMPACT_ATOMS: atom_id res chain seq x y z
N MET A 1 -27.76 28.37 22.92
CA MET A 1 -27.02 28.10 24.16
C MET A 1 -25.65 27.58 23.75
N LYS A 2 -24.59 28.43 23.82
CA LYS A 2 -23.24 28.11 23.36
C LYS A 2 -22.52 27.26 24.40
N MET A 3 -22.24 26.01 24.08
CA MET A 3 -21.47 25.13 24.93
C MET A 3 -19.97 25.43 24.74
N LYS A 4 -19.33 25.96 25.77
CA LYS A 4 -17.89 26.22 25.80
C LYS A 4 -17.13 24.91 25.87
N LEU A 5 -16.38 24.59 24.83
CA LEU A 5 -15.36 23.56 24.84
C LEU A 5 -14.14 24.11 25.60
N LEU A 6 -13.84 23.59 26.77
CA LEU A 6 -12.56 23.86 27.44
C LEU A 6 -11.47 23.04 26.75
N LEU A 7 -10.69 23.70 25.91
CA LEU A 7 -9.43 23.18 25.38
C LEU A 7 -8.30 23.62 26.32
N VAL A 8 -7.72 22.71 27.07
CA VAL A 8 -6.45 22.96 27.77
C VAL A 8 -5.33 22.66 26.77
N ALA A 9 -4.75 23.71 26.20
CA ALA A 9 -3.52 23.62 25.43
C ALA A 9 -2.33 23.57 26.41
N ALA A 10 -1.71 22.42 26.57
CA ALA A 10 -0.39 22.31 27.20
C ALA A 10 0.66 22.14 26.11
N VAL A 11 1.34 23.23 25.78
CA VAL A 11 2.62 23.18 25.07
C VAL A 11 3.69 22.92 26.11
N MET A 12 4.31 21.73 26.11
CA MET A 12 5.59 21.50 26.78
C MET A 12 6.58 20.85 25.84
N CYS A 13 7.71 21.50 25.75
CA CYS A 13 8.91 21.08 25.04
C CYS A 13 9.63 19.96 25.82
N GLY A 14 10.07 18.92 25.14
CA GLY A 14 11.13 18.04 25.65
C GLY A 14 10.69 16.69 26.21
N THR A 15 11.19 15.65 25.54
CA THR A 15 11.16 14.20 25.83
C THR A 15 9.95 13.42 25.29
N VAL A 16 10.27 12.46 24.44
CA VAL A 16 9.36 11.44 23.89
C VAL A 16 8.74 10.67 25.04
N PHE A 17 7.45 10.86 25.34
CA PHE A 17 6.63 9.88 26.07
C PHE A 17 5.14 10.23 25.98
N GLY A 18 4.31 9.21 25.84
CA GLY A 18 2.88 9.09 25.71
C GLY A 18 2.05 10.34 26.04
N GLY A 19 1.20 10.72 25.12
CA GLY A 19 0.17 11.74 25.35
C GLY A 19 -0.73 11.38 26.54
N ALA A 20 -1.62 12.29 26.91
CA ALA A 20 -2.63 12.04 27.96
C ALA A 20 -3.55 10.86 27.58
N GLU A 21 -4.02 10.14 28.57
CA GLU A 21 -5.06 9.14 28.41
C GLU A 21 -6.38 9.81 27.97
N VAL A 22 -6.95 9.33 26.85
CA VAL A 22 -8.24 9.79 26.34
C VAL A 22 -9.29 8.71 26.61
N PRO A 23 -10.26 8.95 27.49
CA PRO A 23 -11.33 8.00 27.75
C PRO A 23 -12.12 7.67 26.48
N LEU A 24 -12.47 6.39 26.28
CA LEU A 24 -13.21 5.99 25.07
C LEU A 24 -14.69 6.37 25.14
N TRP A 25 -15.29 6.39 26.32
CA TRP A 25 -16.73 6.53 26.50
C TRP A 25 -17.06 7.76 27.32
N PRO A 26 -18.13 8.47 26.96
CA PRO A 26 -18.71 9.49 27.84
C PRO A 26 -19.18 8.87 29.17
N ASP A 27 -19.15 9.67 30.22
CA ASP A 27 -19.61 9.23 31.53
C ASP A 27 -21.03 8.64 31.48
N GLY A 28 -21.17 7.46 32.06
CA GLY A 28 -22.45 6.75 32.14
C GLY A 28 -22.94 6.08 30.85
N LYS A 29 -22.23 6.25 29.70
CA LYS A 29 -22.67 5.73 28.39
C LYS A 29 -21.88 4.53 27.86
N MET A 30 -21.04 3.92 28.70
CA MET A 30 -20.27 2.74 28.31
C MET A 30 -21.19 1.52 28.13
N PRO A 31 -21.29 0.92 26.92
CA PRO A 31 -22.20 -0.21 26.68
C PRO A 31 -21.69 -1.48 27.39
N SER A 32 -22.60 -2.37 27.76
CA SER A 32 -22.27 -3.67 28.40
C SER A 32 -21.30 -3.57 29.58
N ARG A 33 -21.33 -2.47 30.35
CA ARG A 33 -20.46 -2.22 31.51
C ARG A 33 -20.61 -3.30 32.56
N GLN A 34 -19.49 -3.81 33.06
CA GLN A 34 -19.43 -4.69 34.20
C GLN A 34 -18.51 -4.11 35.28
N GLU A 35 -18.88 -4.23 36.54
CA GLU A 35 -18.23 -3.55 37.67
C GLU A 35 -16.73 -3.84 37.80
N LYS A 36 -16.31 -5.08 37.53
CA LYS A 36 -14.92 -5.51 37.66
C LYS A 36 -14.01 -5.13 36.50
N GLN A 37 -14.55 -4.52 35.43
CA GLN A 37 -13.77 -4.16 34.25
C GLN A 37 -13.02 -2.83 34.45
N CYS A 38 -11.79 -2.77 33.94
CA CYS A 38 -11.01 -1.53 33.89
C CYS A 38 -11.71 -0.48 33.00
N LYS A 39 -11.37 0.78 33.23
CA LYS A 39 -11.79 1.88 32.33
C LYS A 39 -10.95 1.83 31.06
N PRO A 40 -11.56 1.79 29.86
CA PRO A 40 -10.82 1.78 28.61
C PRO A 40 -10.44 3.20 28.19
N PHE A 41 -9.26 3.32 27.59
CA PHE A 41 -8.73 4.59 27.07
C PHE A 41 -7.76 4.35 25.91
N LEU A 42 -7.45 5.41 25.18
CA LEU A 42 -6.39 5.43 24.18
C LEU A 42 -5.33 6.47 24.53
N VAL A 43 -4.12 6.27 23.99
CA VAL A 43 -2.99 7.20 24.11
C VAL A 43 -2.41 7.44 22.73
N TRP A 44 -2.25 8.70 22.34
CA TRP A 44 -1.58 9.10 21.12
C TRP A 44 -0.07 9.20 21.33
N HIS A 45 0.70 8.61 20.43
CA HIS A 45 2.15 8.71 20.37
C HIS A 45 2.53 9.32 19.02
N THR A 46 3.15 10.49 19.06
CA THR A 46 3.57 11.22 17.86
C THR A 46 5.05 10.98 17.61
N PRO A 47 5.49 10.65 16.39
CA PRO A 47 6.90 10.52 16.06
C PRO A 47 7.62 11.86 16.16
N LYS A 48 8.95 11.84 16.36
CA LYS A 48 9.78 13.06 16.36
C LYS A 48 9.69 13.81 15.02
N GLU A 49 9.64 13.07 13.93
CA GLU A 49 9.47 13.56 12.58
C GLU A 49 8.36 12.73 11.90
N LEU A 50 7.31 13.40 11.46
CA LEU A 50 6.21 12.73 10.76
C LEU A 50 6.65 12.43 9.31
N LYS A 51 6.76 11.15 8.96
CA LYS A 51 7.14 10.68 7.61
C LYS A 51 6.01 9.95 6.88
N SER A 52 4.92 9.66 7.58
CA SER A 52 3.75 8.99 7.03
C SER A 52 2.47 9.57 7.63
N THR A 53 1.42 9.69 6.83
CA THR A 53 0.08 10.06 7.32
C THR A 53 -0.70 8.88 7.89
N ALA A 54 -0.13 7.66 7.84
CA ALA A 54 -0.72 6.47 8.41
C ALA A 54 -0.81 6.55 9.94
N ILE A 55 -1.83 5.92 10.48
CA ILE A 55 -2.04 5.77 11.93
C ILE A 55 -2.08 4.27 12.22
N LEU A 56 -1.30 3.81 13.19
CA LEU A 56 -1.35 2.43 13.66
C LEU A 56 -1.97 2.37 15.06
N ILE A 57 -3.12 1.72 15.20
CA ILE A 57 -3.71 1.40 16.50
C ILE A 57 -3.11 0.07 16.96
N SER A 58 -2.54 0.03 18.17
CA SER A 58 -1.85 -1.14 18.73
C SER A 58 -2.47 -1.57 20.06
N VAL A 59 -2.69 -2.88 20.21
CA VAL A 59 -3.29 -3.50 21.40
C VAL A 59 -2.51 -4.73 21.85
N SER A 60 -2.49 -5.00 23.16
CA SER A 60 -1.89 -6.23 23.69
C SER A 60 -2.81 -7.45 23.62
N GLY A 61 -2.25 -8.63 23.80
CA GLY A 61 -2.98 -9.85 24.10
C GLY A 61 -3.49 -9.92 25.54
N GLY A 62 -3.39 -11.13 26.15
CA GLY A 62 -3.78 -11.40 27.52
C GLY A 62 -5.13 -12.10 27.67
N SER A 63 -5.53 -12.91 26.69
CA SER A 63 -6.75 -13.78 26.71
C SER A 63 -8.04 -13.04 27.07
N TYR A 64 -8.09 -11.72 26.82
CA TYR A 64 -9.12 -10.81 27.31
C TYR A 64 -9.26 -10.72 28.85
N MET A 65 -8.32 -11.28 29.59
CA MET A 65 -8.27 -11.22 31.06
C MET A 65 -7.42 -10.04 31.56
N GLY A 66 -6.44 -9.61 30.77
CA GLY A 66 -5.61 -8.44 31.00
C GLY A 66 -5.40 -7.64 29.71
N SER A 67 -5.04 -6.37 29.83
CA SER A 67 -4.66 -5.49 28.72
C SER A 67 -3.57 -4.54 29.21
N ASN A 68 -2.51 -4.36 28.41
CA ASN A 68 -1.36 -3.52 28.74
C ASN A 68 -1.00 -2.66 27.52
N ILE A 69 -0.62 -1.40 27.73
CA ILE A 69 -0.22 -0.47 26.67
C ILE A 69 1.29 -0.22 26.59
N THR A 70 2.09 -0.84 27.46
CA THR A 70 3.54 -0.62 27.55
C THR A 70 4.37 -1.90 27.52
N GLY A 71 3.72 -3.08 27.59
CA GLY A 71 4.39 -4.37 27.60
C GLY A 71 5.07 -4.75 26.29
N PHE A 72 5.72 -5.92 26.29
CA PHE A 72 6.50 -6.44 25.15
C PHE A 72 5.69 -6.60 23.84
N GLU A 73 4.38 -6.75 23.91
CA GLU A 73 3.50 -6.85 22.74
C GLU A 73 3.12 -5.49 22.14
N VAL A 74 3.30 -4.38 22.87
CA VAL A 74 2.88 -3.04 22.42
C VAL A 74 4.07 -2.09 22.29
N GLY A 75 4.93 -2.03 23.31
CA GLY A 75 6.07 -1.12 23.38
C GLY A 75 6.99 -1.22 22.14
N PRO A 76 7.55 -2.40 21.83
CA PRO A 76 8.45 -2.56 20.69
C PRO A 76 7.80 -2.31 19.34
N ILE A 77 6.50 -2.56 19.18
CA ILE A 77 5.76 -2.23 17.96
C ILE A 77 5.63 -0.71 17.86
N ARG A 78 5.14 -0.06 18.92
CA ARG A 78 5.02 1.38 19.00
C ARG A 78 6.32 2.09 18.63
N ASP A 79 7.41 1.72 19.30
CA ASP A 79 8.70 2.39 19.14
C ASP A 79 9.26 2.18 17.73
N TYR A 80 9.13 0.98 17.16
CA TYR A 80 9.57 0.66 15.81
C TYR A 80 8.88 1.55 14.74
N PHE A 81 7.57 1.78 14.86
CA PHE A 81 6.81 2.61 13.92
C PHE A 81 7.03 4.11 14.15
N LEU A 82 7.16 4.54 15.41
CA LEU A 82 7.49 5.94 15.75
C LEU A 82 8.85 6.35 15.20
N GLU A 83 9.87 5.51 15.32
CA GLU A 83 11.20 5.76 14.74
C GLU A 83 11.16 5.95 13.21
N ARG A 84 10.17 5.36 12.56
CA ARG A 84 9.95 5.46 11.10
C ARG A 84 8.96 6.55 10.70
N GLY A 85 8.56 7.40 11.64
CA GLY A 85 7.72 8.55 11.38
C GLY A 85 6.23 8.24 11.22
N VAL A 86 5.75 7.10 11.73
CA VAL A 86 4.32 6.72 11.76
C VAL A 86 3.74 7.05 13.13
N THR A 87 2.58 7.69 13.17
CA THR A 87 1.84 7.93 14.41
C THR A 87 1.24 6.61 14.92
N VAL A 88 1.42 6.35 16.22
CA VAL A 88 0.87 5.16 16.88
C VAL A 88 -0.14 5.57 17.95
N VAL A 89 -1.25 4.86 18.01
CA VAL A 89 -2.26 4.96 19.08
C VAL A 89 -2.25 3.64 19.84
N THR A 90 -1.97 3.67 21.13
CA THR A 90 -2.13 2.49 21.98
C THR A 90 -3.48 2.52 22.67
N MET A 91 -4.17 1.39 22.70
CA MET A 91 -5.49 1.28 23.32
C MET A 91 -5.47 0.25 24.45
N LYS A 92 -5.97 0.67 25.61
CA LYS A 92 -6.35 -0.22 26.71
C LYS A 92 -7.83 -0.53 26.59
N TYR A 93 -8.16 -1.76 26.24
CA TYR A 93 -9.54 -2.23 26.18
C TYR A 93 -10.01 -2.81 27.51
N ARG A 94 -11.30 -2.95 27.71
CA ARG A 94 -11.90 -3.48 28.93
C ARG A 94 -11.48 -4.93 29.21
N THR A 95 -10.94 -5.14 30.38
CA THR A 95 -10.61 -6.44 30.95
C THR A 95 -11.00 -6.47 32.44
N PRO A 96 -11.29 -7.66 32.99
CA PRO A 96 -11.38 -8.98 32.39
C PRO A 96 -12.57 -9.10 31.42
N ARG A 97 -12.53 -10.16 30.57
CA ARG A 97 -13.63 -10.49 29.65
C ARG A 97 -14.99 -10.53 30.36
N PRO A 98 -16.10 -10.15 29.71
CA PRO A 98 -17.39 -10.08 30.36
C PRO A 98 -17.92 -11.46 30.73
N LYS A 99 -18.65 -11.55 31.85
CA LYS A 99 -19.39 -12.75 32.24
C LYS A 99 -20.72 -12.82 31.52
N GLY A 100 -21.09 -14.01 31.02
CA GLY A 100 -22.39 -14.25 30.37
C GLY A 100 -22.56 -13.61 28.98
N LEU A 101 -21.47 -13.09 28.39
CA LEU A 101 -21.44 -12.50 27.07
C LEU A 101 -20.23 -13.09 26.29
N PRO A 102 -20.20 -12.97 24.95
CA PRO A 102 -19.03 -13.37 24.16
C PRO A 102 -17.74 -12.78 24.72
N LYS A 103 -16.70 -13.60 24.82
CA LYS A 103 -15.39 -13.24 25.43
C LYS A 103 -14.79 -11.93 24.91
N HIS A 104 -14.98 -11.61 23.65
CA HIS A 104 -14.43 -10.45 22.96
C HIS A 104 -15.35 -9.22 22.97
N LEU A 105 -16.62 -9.34 23.34
CA LEU A 105 -17.65 -8.33 23.06
C LEU A 105 -17.27 -6.93 23.58
N THR A 106 -16.90 -6.80 24.86
CA THR A 106 -16.60 -5.48 25.45
C THR A 106 -15.32 -4.87 24.87
N ALA A 107 -14.30 -5.70 24.58
CA ALA A 107 -13.08 -5.26 23.92
C ALA A 107 -13.36 -4.83 22.45
N TRP A 108 -14.25 -5.53 21.75
CA TRP A 108 -14.65 -5.19 20.39
C TRP A 108 -15.45 -3.88 20.33
N GLN A 109 -16.34 -3.64 21.29
CA GLN A 109 -17.01 -2.34 21.46
C GLN A 109 -16.01 -1.20 21.62
N ASP A 110 -15.00 -1.40 22.51
CA ASP A 110 -13.94 -0.42 22.74
C ASP A 110 -13.08 -0.20 21.49
N ALA A 111 -12.80 -1.25 20.73
CA ALA A 111 -12.01 -1.16 19.50
C ALA A 111 -12.76 -0.42 18.38
N GLN A 112 -14.04 -0.70 18.14
CA GLN A 112 -14.84 0.06 17.17
C GLN A 112 -14.93 1.55 17.57
N ARG A 113 -15.10 1.82 18.86
CA ARG A 113 -15.12 3.20 19.39
C ARG A 113 -13.77 3.89 19.18
N THR A 114 -12.65 3.19 19.45
CA THR A 114 -11.30 3.73 19.24
C THR A 114 -11.07 4.13 17.79
N VAL A 115 -11.44 3.28 16.82
CA VAL A 115 -11.29 3.60 15.41
C VAL A 115 -12.04 4.88 15.02
N ARG A 116 -13.27 5.05 15.53
CA ARG A 116 -14.09 6.25 15.29
C ARG A 116 -13.45 7.51 15.88
N LEU A 117 -12.97 7.45 17.12
CA LEU A 117 -12.28 8.57 17.78
C LEU A 117 -10.98 8.93 17.06
N VAL A 118 -10.21 7.94 16.66
CA VAL A 118 -8.97 8.14 15.90
C VAL A 118 -9.27 8.78 14.55
N ARG A 119 -10.28 8.30 13.82
CA ARG A 119 -10.70 8.88 12.54
C ARG A 119 -11.15 10.31 12.67
N ALA A 120 -11.91 10.66 13.72
CA ALA A 120 -12.36 12.01 13.98
C ALA A 120 -11.24 13.01 14.22
N GLU A 121 -10.16 12.57 14.87
CA GLU A 121 -9.02 13.41 15.23
C GLU A 121 -7.90 13.43 14.16
N ALA A 122 -7.88 12.46 13.24
CA ALA A 122 -6.80 12.28 12.26
C ALA A 122 -6.50 13.55 11.46
N ALA A 123 -7.50 14.13 10.82
CA ALA A 123 -7.31 15.31 9.97
C ALA A 123 -6.78 16.53 10.73
N LYS A 124 -7.21 16.72 11.99
CA LYS A 124 -6.73 17.82 12.86
C LYS A 124 -5.25 17.66 13.21
N ARG A 125 -4.73 16.45 13.13
CA ARG A 125 -3.33 16.10 13.40
C ARG A 125 -2.47 16.01 12.14
N GLY A 126 -3.02 16.36 10.96
CA GLY A 126 -2.33 16.22 9.67
C GLY A 126 -2.18 14.77 9.21
N LEU A 127 -3.01 13.86 9.74
CA LEU A 127 -2.99 12.44 9.42
C LEU A 127 -4.16 12.08 8.49
N ASP A 128 -4.05 10.94 7.80
CA ASP A 128 -5.09 10.50 6.88
C ASP A 128 -6.15 9.63 7.60
N PRO A 129 -7.41 10.10 7.70
CA PRO A 129 -8.51 9.33 8.30
C PRO A 129 -8.85 8.04 7.50
N GLU A 130 -8.39 7.95 6.24
CA GLU A 130 -8.56 6.77 5.39
C GLU A 130 -7.25 5.92 5.30
N ASN A 131 -6.31 6.11 6.25
CA ASN A 131 -5.13 5.27 6.39
C ASN A 131 -4.90 4.87 7.86
N ILE A 132 -5.88 4.19 8.42
CA ILE A 132 -5.86 3.68 9.79
C ILE A 132 -5.61 2.17 9.76
N GLY A 133 -4.54 1.75 10.41
CA GLY A 133 -4.21 0.35 10.63
C GLY A 133 -4.51 -0.11 12.05
N PHE A 134 -4.70 -1.41 12.22
CA PHE A 134 -4.89 -2.04 13.52
C PHE A 134 -3.96 -3.24 13.67
N THR A 135 -3.29 -3.34 14.82
CA THR A 135 -2.42 -4.48 15.14
C THR A 135 -2.62 -4.91 16.58
N GLY A 136 -2.44 -6.18 16.83
CA GLY A 136 -2.46 -6.75 18.16
C GLY A 136 -1.98 -8.18 18.16
N CYS A 137 -1.67 -8.67 19.35
CA CYS A 137 -1.04 -9.95 19.60
C CYS A 137 -1.99 -10.90 20.34
N SER A 138 -1.97 -12.20 20.05
CA SER A 138 -2.78 -13.20 20.77
C SER A 138 -4.28 -12.88 20.76
N ALA A 139 -4.91 -12.66 21.91
CA ALA A 139 -6.27 -12.15 22.01
C ALA A 139 -6.44 -10.75 21.34
N GLY A 140 -5.39 -9.91 21.37
CA GLY A 140 -5.33 -8.67 20.61
C GLY A 140 -5.24 -8.90 19.09
N GLY A 141 -4.59 -9.99 18.67
CA GLY A 141 -4.60 -10.47 17.29
C GLY A 141 -6.00 -10.87 16.83
N HIS A 142 -6.75 -11.58 17.68
CA HIS A 142 -8.16 -11.86 17.45
C HIS A 142 -8.99 -10.57 17.38
N LEU A 143 -8.78 -9.64 18.33
CA LEU A 143 -9.45 -8.34 18.30
C LEU A 143 -9.17 -7.56 17.01
N THR A 144 -7.92 -7.66 16.50
CA THR A 144 -7.53 -7.12 15.20
C THR A 144 -8.36 -7.73 14.08
N LEU A 145 -8.56 -9.04 14.08
CA LEU A 145 -9.43 -9.72 13.11
C LEU A 145 -10.88 -9.27 13.23
N MET A 146 -11.43 -9.18 14.44
CA MET A 146 -12.79 -8.69 14.67
C MET A 146 -13.02 -7.28 14.10
N VAL A 147 -12.08 -6.36 14.35
CA VAL A 147 -12.15 -4.99 13.82
C VAL A 147 -12.03 -4.97 12.29
N ALA A 148 -11.15 -5.77 11.74
CA ALA A 148 -10.88 -5.80 10.32
C ALA A 148 -11.98 -6.47 9.49
N THR A 149 -12.62 -7.54 10.02
CA THR A 149 -13.59 -8.33 9.25
C THR A 149 -15.04 -7.99 9.56
N SER A 150 -15.32 -7.45 10.76
CA SER A 150 -16.69 -7.27 11.25
C SER A 150 -17.06 -5.79 11.45
N SER A 151 -16.47 -4.89 10.67
CA SER A 151 -16.68 -3.45 10.81
C SER A 151 -18.10 -2.98 10.43
N GLN A 152 -18.80 -3.76 9.61
CA GLN A 152 -20.18 -3.46 9.20
C GLN A 152 -21.23 -4.04 10.18
N THR A 153 -20.78 -4.76 11.21
CA THR A 153 -21.64 -5.27 12.28
C THR A 153 -21.46 -4.38 13.52
N PRO A 154 -22.46 -3.62 13.94
CA PRO A 154 -22.36 -2.80 15.14
C PRO A 154 -22.16 -3.65 16.39
N ALA A 155 -21.11 -3.36 17.17
CA ALA A 155 -20.87 -4.03 18.45
C ALA A 155 -21.70 -3.41 19.60
N TYR A 156 -22.27 -2.23 19.37
CA TYR A 156 -23.08 -1.47 20.33
C TYR A 156 -23.97 -0.45 19.63
N GLU A 157 -25.01 0.01 20.33
CA GLU A 157 -25.87 1.10 19.88
C GLU A 157 -25.14 2.45 20.00
N PRO A 158 -25.31 3.38 19.04
CA PRO A 158 -24.67 4.69 19.06
C PRO A 158 -24.93 5.47 20.35
N VAL A 159 -23.90 6.07 20.92
CA VAL A 159 -23.98 6.85 22.17
C VAL A 159 -23.76 8.35 21.98
N ASP A 160 -23.10 8.75 20.89
CA ASP A 160 -22.87 10.15 20.50
C ASP A 160 -22.54 10.31 18.99
N ASP A 161 -22.18 11.53 18.57
CA ASP A 161 -21.93 11.85 17.17
C ASP A 161 -20.70 11.16 16.57
N PHE A 162 -19.73 10.73 17.37
CA PHE A 162 -18.59 9.97 16.86
C PHE A 162 -19.03 8.62 16.31
N ASP A 163 -20.13 8.06 16.80
CA ASP A 163 -20.61 6.76 16.36
C ASP A 163 -21.28 6.77 14.98
N LYS A 164 -21.50 7.97 14.42
CA LYS A 164 -21.89 8.14 13.01
C LYS A 164 -20.72 7.92 12.04
N LEU A 165 -19.47 7.97 12.53
CA LEU A 165 -18.27 7.72 11.71
C LEU A 165 -18.09 6.21 11.48
N PRO A 166 -17.52 5.83 10.32
CA PRO A 166 -17.22 4.44 10.05
C PRO A 166 -16.12 3.91 10.98
N CYS A 167 -16.22 2.65 11.40
CA CYS A 167 -15.25 1.97 12.26
C CYS A 167 -14.39 0.93 11.54
N HIS A 168 -14.42 0.87 10.20
CA HIS A 168 -13.52 0.02 9.44
C HIS A 168 -12.09 0.54 9.52
N VAL A 169 -11.12 -0.37 9.43
CA VAL A 169 -9.70 -0.04 9.28
C VAL A 169 -9.26 -0.29 7.84
N ASN A 170 -8.18 0.35 7.43
CA ASN A 170 -7.73 0.33 6.04
C ASN A 170 -6.66 -0.74 5.79
N TRP A 171 -6.04 -1.24 6.87
CA TRP A 171 -5.10 -2.35 6.87
C TRP A 171 -5.01 -2.97 8.26
N ALA A 172 -4.55 -4.24 8.34
CA ALA A 172 -4.44 -4.92 9.62
C ALA A 172 -3.22 -5.84 9.70
N VAL A 173 -2.69 -5.98 10.93
CA VAL A 173 -1.55 -6.86 11.23
C VAL A 173 -1.90 -7.72 12.43
N PRO A 174 -2.62 -8.83 12.26
CA PRO A 174 -2.85 -9.80 13.32
C PRO A 174 -1.56 -10.58 13.60
N VAL A 175 -1.09 -10.54 14.85
CA VAL A 175 0.14 -11.23 15.29
C VAL A 175 -0.25 -12.39 16.19
N TYR A 176 0.13 -13.61 15.80
CA TYR A 176 -0.27 -14.88 16.44
C TYR A 176 -1.71 -14.85 17.02
N PRO A 177 -2.72 -14.54 16.18
CA PRO A 177 -4.09 -14.43 16.66
C PRO A 177 -4.56 -15.76 17.26
N ALA A 178 -5.12 -15.69 18.48
CA ALA A 178 -5.89 -16.78 19.06
C ALA A 178 -7.36 -16.63 18.65
N TYR A 179 -8.19 -17.66 18.86
CA TYR A 179 -9.65 -17.61 18.72
C TYR A 179 -10.21 -17.28 17.34
N ALA A 180 -9.40 -17.34 16.27
CA ALA A 180 -9.89 -17.14 14.91
C ALA A 180 -10.61 -18.36 14.32
N LEU A 181 -10.40 -19.53 14.91
CA LEU A 181 -11.12 -20.77 14.60
C LEU A 181 -12.36 -20.89 15.49
N ALA A 182 -13.36 -21.64 15.03
CA ALA A 182 -14.57 -21.91 15.79
C ALA A 182 -14.23 -22.51 17.16
N ASP A 183 -15.06 -22.19 18.18
CA ASP A 183 -14.83 -22.64 19.56
C ASP A 183 -14.52 -24.15 19.66
N GLY A 184 -13.42 -24.46 20.35
CA GLY A 184 -12.93 -25.81 20.51
C GLY A 184 -11.93 -26.30 19.47
N LEU A 185 -11.75 -25.56 18.37
CA LEU A 185 -10.78 -25.90 17.31
C LEU A 185 -9.43 -25.21 17.48
N ASP A 186 -9.36 -24.11 18.17
CA ASP A 186 -8.17 -23.27 18.28
C ASP A 186 -7.31 -23.54 19.52
N GLN A 187 -7.76 -24.38 20.46
CA GLN A 187 -7.03 -24.64 21.68
C GLN A 187 -6.05 -25.80 21.54
N HIS A 188 -4.76 -25.49 21.58
CA HIS A 188 -3.67 -26.48 21.79
C HIS A 188 -3.68 -27.70 20.87
N ASN A 189 -4.30 -27.62 19.71
CA ASN A 189 -4.47 -28.77 18.81
C ASN A 189 -3.24 -29.03 17.93
N THR A 190 -2.04 -28.86 18.50
CA THR A 190 -0.80 -29.30 17.88
C THR A 190 -0.59 -30.81 17.96
N LYS A 191 -1.42 -31.53 18.72
CA LYS A 191 -1.39 -32.99 18.83
C LYS A 191 -2.38 -33.64 17.86
N GLY A 192 -1.87 -33.95 16.69
CA GLY A 192 -2.59 -34.75 15.71
C GLY A 192 -3.40 -33.86 14.77
N GLY A 193 -2.78 -33.58 13.64
CA GLY A 193 -3.35 -32.90 12.52
C GLY A 193 -4.76 -33.36 12.19
N ASN A 194 -5.69 -32.75 12.82
CA ASN A 194 -7.07 -32.95 12.46
C ASN A 194 -7.47 -31.83 11.52
N ASP A 195 -8.01 -32.22 10.41
CA ASP A 195 -8.72 -31.40 9.41
C ASP A 195 -9.85 -30.54 10.02
N LEU A 196 -10.01 -30.56 11.32
CA LEU A 196 -10.95 -29.76 12.11
C LEU A 196 -10.67 -28.27 12.07
N ALA A 197 -9.47 -27.85 11.71
CA ALA A 197 -9.09 -26.45 11.60
C ALA A 197 -9.70 -25.74 10.38
N ASP A 198 -10.78 -26.21 9.82
CA ASP A 198 -11.35 -25.63 8.60
C ASP A 198 -12.36 -24.52 8.85
N ALA A 199 -13.02 -24.49 9.99
CA ALA A 199 -14.02 -23.50 10.30
C ALA A 199 -13.43 -22.27 11.01
N LEU A 200 -13.58 -21.09 10.40
CA LEU A 200 -13.35 -19.82 11.09
C LEU A 200 -14.50 -19.54 12.07
N ASP A 201 -14.17 -18.79 13.12
CA ASP A 201 -15.17 -18.31 14.06
C ASP A 201 -16.28 -17.55 13.30
N PRO A 202 -17.56 -17.90 13.47
CA PRO A 202 -18.68 -17.24 12.78
C PRO A 202 -18.84 -15.76 13.13
N ASP A 203 -18.22 -15.26 14.19
CA ASP A 203 -18.19 -13.83 14.52
C ASP A 203 -17.26 -13.03 13.61
N LEU A 204 -16.35 -13.68 12.88
CA LEU A 204 -15.53 -13.05 11.83
C LEU A 204 -16.37 -12.86 10.55
N LYS A 205 -16.98 -11.69 10.38
CA LYS A 205 -17.87 -11.34 9.25
C LYS A 205 -17.09 -10.71 8.11
N PHE A 206 -16.37 -11.51 7.33
CA PHE A 206 -15.65 -11.01 6.16
C PHE A 206 -16.61 -10.36 5.15
N ASP A 207 -16.36 -9.11 4.79
CA ASP A 207 -17.22 -8.30 3.94
C ASP A 207 -16.41 -7.42 2.94
N ALA A 208 -17.10 -6.56 2.20
CA ALA A 208 -16.48 -5.67 1.20
C ALA A 208 -15.56 -4.58 1.82
N LYS A 209 -15.60 -4.39 3.14
CA LYS A 209 -14.73 -3.46 3.88
C LYS A 209 -13.55 -4.16 4.56
N THR A 210 -13.47 -5.48 4.46
CA THR A 210 -12.32 -6.24 4.97
C THR A 210 -11.03 -5.78 4.26
N PRO A 211 -10.04 -5.26 5.01
CA PRO A 211 -8.85 -4.64 4.44
C PRO A 211 -7.77 -5.67 4.08
N PRO A 212 -6.72 -5.27 3.35
CA PRO A 212 -5.48 -6.02 3.25
C PRO A 212 -4.87 -6.32 4.62
N MET A 213 -4.26 -7.52 4.75
CA MET A 213 -3.65 -7.97 6.01
C MET A 213 -2.26 -8.56 5.83
N CYS A 214 -1.38 -8.30 6.80
CA CYS A 214 -0.10 -9.00 6.98
C CYS A 214 -0.16 -9.80 8.27
N LEU A 215 -0.19 -11.13 8.17
CA LEU A 215 -0.36 -12.06 9.29
C LEU A 215 0.99 -12.62 9.72
N MET A 216 1.22 -12.67 11.04
CA MET A 216 2.44 -13.21 11.65
C MET A 216 2.08 -14.33 12.62
N HIS A 217 2.75 -15.50 12.55
CA HIS A 217 2.49 -16.60 13.45
C HIS A 217 3.77 -17.44 13.69
N GLY A 218 3.89 -18.05 14.86
CA GLY A 218 4.90 -19.05 15.16
C GLY A 218 4.40 -20.45 14.80
N ASP A 219 5.23 -21.28 14.19
CA ASP A 219 4.85 -22.65 13.80
C ASP A 219 4.63 -23.56 15.00
N ALA A 220 5.42 -23.39 16.06
CA ALA A 220 5.31 -24.15 17.31
C ALA A 220 4.36 -23.50 18.33
N ASP A 221 3.51 -22.59 17.91
CA ASP A 221 2.55 -21.91 18.77
C ASP A 221 1.47 -22.87 19.28
N GLY A 222 1.21 -22.87 20.58
CA GLY A 222 0.13 -23.65 21.19
C GLY A 222 -1.28 -23.20 20.75
N TRP A 223 -1.44 -21.94 20.33
CA TRP A 223 -2.59 -21.44 19.59
C TRP A 223 -2.33 -21.65 18.10
N SER A 224 -2.80 -22.75 17.59
CA SER A 224 -2.51 -23.27 16.24
C SER A 224 -2.29 -22.18 15.18
N PRO A 225 -1.18 -22.24 14.39
CA PRO A 225 -0.96 -21.31 13.28
C PRO A 225 -2.06 -21.37 12.21
N MET A 226 -2.92 -22.40 12.26
CA MET A 226 -4.11 -22.48 11.42
C MET A 226 -5.06 -21.29 11.62
N ASN A 227 -5.05 -20.64 12.77
CA ASN A 227 -5.75 -19.35 12.98
C ASN A 227 -5.37 -18.32 11.89
N SER A 228 -4.09 -18.16 11.61
CA SER A 228 -3.61 -17.26 10.55
C SER A 228 -3.75 -17.85 9.14
N VAL A 229 -3.49 -19.14 8.97
CA VAL A 229 -3.55 -19.81 7.66
C VAL A 229 -4.97 -19.77 7.10
N ARG A 230 -6.00 -20.03 7.89
CA ARG A 230 -7.40 -20.02 7.44
C ARG A 230 -7.89 -18.61 7.13
N VAL A 231 -7.50 -17.62 7.93
CA VAL A 231 -7.77 -16.21 7.63
C VAL A 231 -7.10 -15.81 6.30
N TYR A 232 -5.81 -16.14 6.12
CA TYR A 232 -5.11 -15.87 4.86
C TYR A 232 -5.83 -16.52 3.67
N HIS A 233 -6.19 -17.81 3.77
CA HIS A 233 -6.91 -18.51 2.72
C HIS A 233 -8.24 -17.79 2.39
N LYS A 234 -9.01 -17.41 3.41
CA LYS A 234 -10.27 -16.67 3.23
C LYS A 234 -10.06 -15.36 2.51
N LEU A 235 -9.07 -14.54 2.90
CA LEU A 235 -8.73 -13.29 2.22
C LEU A 235 -8.40 -13.53 0.74
N ARG A 236 -7.59 -14.57 0.45
CA ARG A 236 -7.23 -14.91 -0.93
C ARG A 236 -8.42 -15.33 -1.78
N THR A 237 -9.37 -16.09 -1.23
CA THR A 237 -10.61 -16.46 -1.96
C THR A 237 -11.51 -15.26 -2.25
N MET A 238 -11.42 -14.20 -1.45
CA MET A 238 -12.13 -12.93 -1.66
C MET A 238 -11.38 -11.94 -2.57
N GLY A 239 -10.18 -12.29 -3.04
CA GLY A 239 -9.35 -11.39 -3.84
C GLY A 239 -8.70 -10.25 -3.04
N ILE A 240 -8.73 -10.32 -1.71
CA ILE A 240 -8.12 -9.33 -0.83
C ILE A 240 -6.61 -9.59 -0.74
N PRO A 241 -5.76 -8.57 -0.94
CA PRO A 241 -4.32 -8.72 -0.79
C PRO A 241 -3.95 -9.13 0.64
N ALA A 242 -3.14 -10.19 0.77
CA ALA A 242 -2.68 -10.66 2.07
C ALA A 242 -1.27 -11.24 1.97
N GLU A 243 -0.52 -11.09 3.05
CA GLU A 243 0.78 -11.71 3.27
C GLU A 243 0.76 -12.51 4.57
N LEU A 244 1.39 -13.69 4.59
CA LEU A 244 1.43 -14.57 5.75
C LEU A 244 2.87 -15.03 5.99
N HIS A 245 3.33 -14.89 7.21
CA HIS A 245 4.59 -15.44 7.69
C HIS A 245 4.32 -16.42 8.83
N VAL A 246 4.65 -17.69 8.60
CA VAL A 246 4.69 -18.71 9.66
C VAL A 246 6.16 -19.06 9.91
N MET A 247 6.63 -18.74 11.11
CA MET A 247 8.04 -18.82 11.48
C MET A 247 8.33 -20.15 12.16
N ALA A 248 9.22 -20.92 11.56
CA ALA A 248 9.58 -22.26 12.04
C ALA A 248 10.10 -22.26 13.48
N LEU A 249 9.60 -23.18 14.29
CA LEU A 249 9.97 -23.44 15.68
C LEU A 249 9.66 -22.31 16.69
N GLU A 250 9.01 -21.23 16.24
CA GLU A 250 8.66 -20.13 17.14
C GLU A 250 7.38 -20.43 17.93
N PRO A 251 7.42 -20.23 19.28
CA PRO A 251 6.28 -20.48 20.15
C PRO A 251 5.28 -19.31 20.15
N HIS A 252 4.20 -19.44 20.94
CA HIS A 252 3.36 -18.30 21.30
C HIS A 252 4.18 -17.20 21.96
N CYS A 253 3.84 -15.92 21.68
CA CYS A 253 4.60 -14.77 22.19
C CYS A 253 6.07 -14.74 21.75
N PHE A 254 6.41 -15.24 20.57
CA PHE A 254 7.78 -15.29 20.02
C PHE A 254 8.53 -13.94 20.09
N MET A 255 7.82 -12.85 20.16
CA MET A 255 8.38 -11.49 20.20
C MET A 255 8.87 -11.07 21.59
N ASN A 256 8.65 -11.86 22.64
CA ASN A 256 9.07 -11.52 24.00
C ASN A 256 10.60 -11.58 24.14
N GLU A 257 11.20 -12.65 23.64
CA GLU A 257 12.65 -12.88 23.68
C GLU A 257 13.11 -13.50 22.35
N PRO A 258 13.01 -12.77 21.23
CA PRO A 258 13.36 -13.34 19.94
C PRO A 258 14.87 -13.56 19.84
N THR A 259 15.28 -14.66 19.22
CA THR A 259 16.69 -14.90 18.91
C THR A 259 17.16 -13.86 17.90
N PRO A 260 18.24 -13.09 18.17
CA PRO A 260 18.73 -12.06 17.27
C PRO A 260 19.01 -12.56 15.86
N GLY A 261 18.56 -11.81 14.86
CA GLY A 261 18.75 -12.11 13.44
C GLY A 261 17.81 -13.18 12.86
N THR A 262 16.90 -13.74 13.66
CA THR A 262 15.87 -14.65 13.16
C THR A 262 14.66 -13.92 12.58
N PRO A 263 13.78 -14.61 11.83
CA PRO A 263 12.50 -14.05 11.42
C PRO A 263 11.68 -13.49 12.58
N ALA A 264 11.73 -14.10 13.76
CA ALA A 264 11.07 -13.65 14.98
C ALA A 264 11.60 -12.33 15.53
N ASP A 265 12.87 -12.03 15.33
CA ASP A 265 13.47 -10.73 15.68
C ASP A 265 13.13 -9.66 14.64
N THR A 266 13.16 -10.02 13.36
CA THR A 266 13.02 -9.09 12.25
C THR A 266 11.58 -8.94 11.71
N TRP A 267 10.59 -9.55 12.33
CA TRP A 267 9.21 -9.62 11.83
C TRP A 267 8.58 -8.23 11.59
N LYS A 268 8.90 -7.24 12.43
CA LYS A 268 8.42 -5.85 12.24
C LYS A 268 8.91 -5.25 10.92
N GLY A 269 10.12 -5.65 10.49
CA GLY A 269 10.67 -5.30 9.17
C GLY A 269 9.84 -5.86 8.02
N ARG A 270 9.32 -7.10 8.14
CA ARG A 270 8.44 -7.70 7.14
C ARG A 270 7.11 -6.96 7.03
N VAL A 271 6.53 -6.55 8.17
CA VAL A 271 5.34 -5.69 8.18
C VAL A 271 5.61 -4.36 7.51
N TRP A 272 6.77 -3.75 7.79
CA TRP A 272 7.18 -2.50 7.15
C TRP A 272 7.33 -2.64 5.63
N GLU A 273 8.07 -3.66 5.17
CA GLU A 273 8.27 -3.96 3.74
C GLU A 273 6.94 -4.19 3.02
N TRP A 274 6.04 -4.97 3.63
CA TRP A 274 4.69 -5.19 3.13
C TRP A 274 3.91 -3.88 3.06
N GLY A 275 3.91 -3.08 4.12
CA GLY A 275 3.19 -1.81 4.18
C GLY A 275 3.69 -0.80 3.14
N VAL A 276 5.00 -0.74 2.89
CA VAL A 276 5.61 0.07 1.82
C VAL A 276 5.20 -0.45 0.44
N LYS A 277 5.25 -1.76 0.22
CA LYS A 277 4.82 -2.39 -1.03
C LYS A 277 3.33 -2.17 -1.33
N MET A 278 2.51 -2.11 -0.29
CA MET A 278 1.08 -1.84 -0.38
C MET A 278 0.74 -0.35 -0.43
N ASP A 279 1.74 0.54 -0.41
CA ASP A 279 1.60 2.00 -0.32
C ASP A 279 0.86 2.50 0.95
N ILE A 280 0.88 1.73 1.99
CA ILE A 280 0.26 2.05 3.29
C ILE A 280 1.20 2.91 4.13
N LEU A 281 2.48 2.53 4.17
CA LEU A 281 3.52 3.12 5.04
C LEU A 281 4.51 3.98 4.28
N SER A 282 4.40 4.04 2.95
CA SER A 282 5.25 4.89 2.12
C SER A 282 4.78 6.33 2.18
N GLY A 283 5.65 7.25 2.54
CA GLY A 283 5.50 8.58 2.06
C GLY A 283 5.47 9.72 3.02
N HIS A 284 5.76 10.81 2.49
CA HIS A 284 5.65 12.17 2.97
C HIS A 284 4.21 12.48 3.42
N PRO A 285 3.97 13.33 4.46
CA PRO A 285 2.64 13.76 4.92
C PRO A 285 1.71 14.32 3.85
N ASN A 286 2.24 14.63 2.66
CA ASN A 286 1.49 15.13 1.51
C ASN A 286 1.30 14.10 0.38
N SER A 287 1.76 12.86 0.55
CA SER A 287 1.57 11.82 -0.47
C SER A 287 0.43 10.89 -0.09
N ARG A 288 -0.80 11.31 -0.34
CA ARG A 288 -1.85 10.34 -0.66
C ARG A 288 -1.39 9.64 -1.93
N VAL A 289 -0.84 8.46 -1.82
CA VAL A 289 -0.63 7.67 -3.03
C VAL A 289 -2.01 7.30 -3.53
N ALA A 290 -2.48 8.04 -4.50
CA ALA A 290 -3.76 7.80 -5.13
C ALA A 290 -3.82 6.35 -5.64
N PRO A 291 -4.97 5.65 -5.54
CA PRO A 291 -5.09 4.30 -6.02
C PRO A 291 -4.77 4.24 -7.52
N TRP A 292 -4.17 3.14 -7.95
CA TRP A 292 -3.95 2.88 -9.34
C TRP A 292 -5.28 2.91 -10.12
N LYS A 293 -5.37 3.76 -11.11
CA LYS A 293 -6.50 3.84 -12.03
C LYS A 293 -6.11 3.14 -13.34
N PRO A 294 -6.87 2.16 -13.82
CA PRO A 294 -6.63 1.61 -15.14
C PRO A 294 -6.83 2.71 -16.19
N LEU A 295 -5.87 2.85 -17.10
CA LEU A 295 -5.99 3.73 -18.26
C LEU A 295 -6.75 3.06 -19.40
N TYR A 296 -6.73 1.72 -19.46
CA TYR A 296 -7.44 0.95 -20.47
C TYR A 296 -8.40 -0.05 -19.82
N ASP A 297 -9.67 0.06 -20.20
CA ASP A 297 -10.76 -0.84 -19.86
C ASP A 297 -11.21 -1.58 -21.15
N ARG A 298 -10.94 -2.88 -21.20
CA ARG A 298 -11.25 -3.72 -22.37
C ARG A 298 -12.74 -3.81 -22.73
N SER A 299 -13.63 -3.43 -21.82
CA SER A 299 -15.08 -3.41 -22.09
C SER A 299 -15.51 -2.20 -22.91
N LYS A 300 -14.63 -1.21 -23.11
CA LYS A 300 -14.90 0.04 -23.83
C LYS A 300 -14.04 0.14 -25.06
N LYS A 301 -14.54 0.82 -26.10
CA LYS A 301 -13.78 1.13 -27.31
C LYS A 301 -12.54 1.96 -26.96
N ILE A 302 -11.42 1.73 -27.64
CA ILE A 302 -10.15 2.44 -27.42
C ILE A 302 -10.34 3.95 -27.66
N GLU A 303 -11.05 4.34 -28.72
CA GLU A 303 -11.32 5.74 -29.09
C GLU A 303 -12.18 6.47 -28.05
N ALA A 304 -12.96 5.73 -27.26
CA ALA A 304 -13.72 6.33 -26.16
C ALA A 304 -12.82 6.72 -24.98
N GLN A 305 -11.67 6.06 -24.83
CA GLN A 305 -10.76 6.20 -23.69
C GLN A 305 -9.53 7.05 -24.01
N PHE A 306 -9.09 7.07 -25.26
CA PHE A 306 -7.88 7.74 -25.72
C PHE A 306 -8.15 8.64 -26.93
N ASP A 307 -7.29 9.64 -27.12
CA ASP A 307 -7.20 10.39 -28.35
C ASP A 307 -6.29 9.61 -29.29
N VAL A 308 -6.87 9.09 -30.39
CA VAL A 308 -6.19 8.18 -31.29
C VAL A 308 -6.82 8.23 -32.70
N GLN A 309 -6.01 7.96 -33.70
CA GLN A 309 -6.54 7.78 -35.06
C GLN A 309 -7.38 6.50 -35.12
N PRO A 310 -8.65 6.58 -35.55
CA PRO A 310 -9.54 5.42 -35.64
C PRO A 310 -8.93 4.25 -36.43
N GLY A 311 -9.10 3.03 -35.94
CA GLY A 311 -8.66 1.80 -36.60
C GLY A 311 -7.16 1.52 -36.58
N VAL A 312 -6.34 2.34 -35.93
CA VAL A 312 -4.89 2.10 -35.80
C VAL A 312 -4.59 1.20 -34.64
N TRP A 313 -5.21 1.45 -33.49
CA TRP A 313 -5.06 0.65 -32.30
C TRP A 313 -6.25 -0.29 -32.10
N HIS A 314 -5.98 -1.53 -31.73
CA HIS A 314 -7.03 -2.54 -31.56
C HIS A 314 -6.67 -3.53 -30.45
N PRO A 315 -7.67 -4.20 -29.86
CA PRO A 315 -7.43 -5.29 -28.91
C PRO A 315 -6.65 -6.43 -29.57
N ALA A 316 -5.67 -6.99 -28.82
CA ALA A 316 -4.84 -8.10 -29.24
C ALA A 316 -4.81 -9.17 -28.12
N GLY A 317 -5.38 -10.36 -28.41
CA GLY A 317 -5.39 -11.42 -27.41
C GLY A 317 -6.52 -11.36 -26.39
N ARG A 318 -6.49 -12.28 -25.40
CA ARG A 318 -7.62 -12.51 -24.47
C ARG A 318 -7.49 -11.79 -23.11
N ARG A 319 -6.33 -11.18 -22.82
CA ARG A 319 -6.02 -10.63 -21.50
C ARG A 319 -6.00 -9.08 -21.43
N GLY A 320 -6.75 -8.41 -22.31
CA GLY A 320 -6.77 -6.95 -22.38
C GLY A 320 -5.50 -6.36 -23.00
N GLU A 321 -4.89 -7.09 -23.91
CA GLU A 321 -3.76 -6.62 -24.71
C GLU A 321 -4.26 -5.69 -25.81
N ILE A 322 -3.48 -4.65 -26.09
CA ILE A 322 -3.68 -3.74 -27.24
C ILE A 322 -2.40 -3.64 -28.07
N THR A 323 -2.53 -3.42 -29.35
CA THR A 323 -1.42 -3.22 -30.31
C THR A 323 -1.81 -2.22 -31.38
N ALA A 324 -0.83 -1.75 -32.15
CA ALA A 324 -1.03 -0.83 -33.26
C ALA A 324 -0.55 -1.40 -34.58
N GLU A 325 -1.24 -1.05 -35.67
CA GLU A 325 -0.86 -1.41 -37.04
C GLU A 325 -0.02 -0.36 -37.75
N LYS A 326 0.03 0.87 -37.23
CA LYS A 326 0.77 1.99 -37.77
C LYS A 326 1.52 2.77 -36.72
N ASP A 327 2.47 3.59 -37.12
CA ASP A 327 3.18 4.53 -36.26
C ASP A 327 2.28 5.74 -35.96
N SER A 328 1.40 5.55 -34.98
CA SER A 328 0.52 6.60 -34.48
C SER A 328 0.36 6.43 -32.98
N ALA A 329 0.61 7.47 -32.24
CA ALA A 329 0.57 7.42 -30.78
C ALA A 329 -0.87 7.38 -30.25
N LEU A 330 -1.05 6.61 -29.16
CA LEU A 330 -2.24 6.50 -28.34
C LEU A 330 -2.11 7.48 -27.19
N TRP A 331 -2.89 8.58 -27.17
CA TRP A 331 -2.75 9.63 -26.16
C TRP A 331 -3.85 9.57 -25.11
N THR A 332 -3.48 9.79 -23.85
CA THR A 332 -4.48 10.00 -22.79
C THR A 332 -5.32 11.25 -23.06
N LYS A 333 -6.61 11.22 -22.68
CA LYS A 333 -7.48 12.40 -22.77
C LYS A 333 -7.19 13.42 -21.69
N THR A 334 -6.59 12.99 -20.58
CA THR A 334 -6.23 13.81 -19.42
C THR A 334 -4.74 14.09 -19.42
N ASP A 335 -4.35 15.28 -18.98
CA ASP A 335 -2.97 15.64 -18.71
C ASP A 335 -2.58 15.16 -17.29
N TYR A 336 -1.32 14.77 -17.13
CA TYR A 336 -0.77 14.29 -15.87
C TYR A 336 0.45 15.12 -15.46
N GLU A 337 0.54 15.35 -14.15
CA GLU A 337 1.65 16.00 -13.48
C GLU A 337 1.93 15.21 -12.20
N ASN A 338 3.17 14.90 -11.88
CA ASN A 338 3.53 14.07 -10.73
C ASN A 338 2.73 12.76 -10.66
N PHE A 339 3.18 11.76 -11.38
CA PHE A 339 2.46 10.48 -11.49
C PHE A 339 3.41 9.28 -11.49
N ALA A 340 2.86 8.12 -11.13
CA ALA A 340 3.42 6.83 -11.48
C ALA A 340 2.59 6.19 -12.59
N LEU A 341 3.25 5.68 -13.62
CA LEU A 341 2.67 4.92 -14.72
C LEU A 341 3.22 3.51 -14.67
N ASP A 342 2.34 2.51 -14.60
CA ASP A 342 2.72 1.09 -14.57
C ASP A 342 2.04 0.35 -15.71
N PHE A 343 2.80 -0.43 -16.46
CA PHE A 343 2.29 -1.17 -17.62
C PHE A 343 3.16 -2.39 -17.93
N GLU A 344 2.58 -3.34 -18.63
CA GLU A 344 3.31 -4.44 -19.25
C GLU A 344 3.37 -4.24 -20.75
N TYR A 345 4.53 -4.55 -21.33
CA TYR A 345 4.75 -4.50 -22.77
C TYR A 345 5.47 -5.74 -23.28
N LYS A 346 5.21 -6.08 -24.53
CA LYS A 346 5.86 -7.13 -25.29
C LYS A 346 6.17 -6.62 -26.70
N LEU A 347 7.33 -6.96 -27.20
CA LEU A 347 7.80 -6.53 -28.51
C LEU A 347 7.90 -7.70 -29.46
N ASP A 348 7.50 -7.53 -30.72
CA ASP A 348 7.85 -8.45 -31.79
C ASP A 348 9.37 -8.32 -32.10
N PRO A 349 10.00 -9.34 -32.72
CA PRO A 349 11.42 -9.26 -33.08
C PRO A 349 11.76 -8.00 -33.89
N GLY A 350 12.72 -7.23 -33.41
CA GLY A 350 13.18 -6.00 -33.99
C GLY A 350 12.23 -4.80 -33.82
N ALA A 351 11.24 -4.85 -32.95
CA ALA A 351 10.33 -3.73 -32.71
C ALA A 351 11.04 -2.52 -32.09
N ASN A 352 10.51 -1.35 -32.47
CA ASN A 352 10.83 -0.05 -31.92
C ASN A 352 9.51 0.66 -31.59
N SER A 353 9.38 1.17 -30.40
CA SER A 353 8.24 1.89 -29.87
C SER A 353 8.67 2.75 -28.69
N GLY A 354 7.78 3.49 -28.07
CA GLY A 354 8.08 4.35 -26.93
C GLY A 354 6.88 4.63 -26.04
N VAL A 355 7.15 5.05 -24.83
CA VAL A 355 6.19 5.67 -23.94
C VAL A 355 6.56 7.13 -23.76
N LEU A 356 5.60 8.00 -24.01
CA LEU A 356 5.76 9.44 -24.08
C LEU A 356 5.13 10.05 -22.83
N ILE A 357 5.88 10.87 -22.11
CA ILE A 357 5.39 11.58 -20.92
C ILE A 357 5.58 13.09 -21.09
N TYR A 358 4.79 13.87 -20.34
CA TYR A 358 4.83 15.33 -20.36
C TYR A 358 4.58 15.97 -21.74
N CYS A 359 3.87 15.27 -22.62
CA CYS A 359 3.61 15.80 -23.95
C CYS A 359 2.68 17.00 -23.91
N CYS A 360 3.20 18.19 -24.22
CA CYS A 360 2.43 19.42 -24.29
C CYS A 360 1.88 19.73 -25.71
N ASN A 361 2.36 19.02 -26.74
CA ASN A 361 1.89 19.17 -28.12
C ASN A 361 1.88 17.84 -28.86
N THR A 362 0.73 17.18 -28.92
CA THR A 362 0.56 15.86 -29.54
C THR A 362 0.72 15.84 -31.05
N LYS A 363 0.58 17.00 -31.73
CA LYS A 363 0.78 17.12 -33.18
C LYS A 363 2.26 17.23 -33.56
N ASN A 364 3.10 17.74 -32.66
CA ASN A 364 4.56 17.83 -32.81
C ASN A 364 5.21 17.35 -31.52
N TRP A 365 4.98 16.08 -31.18
CA TRP A 365 5.35 15.51 -29.88
C TRP A 365 6.85 15.26 -29.72
N ILE A 366 7.58 15.01 -30.79
CA ILE A 366 8.99 14.60 -30.73
C ILE A 366 9.84 15.56 -29.87
N PRO A 367 9.91 16.88 -30.12
CA PRO A 367 10.64 17.79 -29.23
C PRO A 367 9.82 18.24 -28.00
N ASN A 368 8.56 17.85 -27.86
CA ASN A 368 7.63 18.34 -26.86
C ASN A 368 7.16 17.26 -25.88
N ALA A 369 7.89 16.17 -25.78
CA ALA A 369 7.68 15.09 -24.82
C ALA A 369 9.02 14.51 -24.39
N VAL A 370 9.02 13.77 -23.27
CA VAL A 370 10.11 12.86 -22.92
C VAL A 370 9.71 11.47 -23.39
N GLU A 371 10.48 10.88 -24.28
CA GLU A 371 10.27 9.52 -24.75
C GLU A 371 11.08 8.52 -23.93
N ILE A 372 10.42 7.51 -23.39
CA ILE A 372 11.01 6.35 -22.78
C ILE A 372 11.02 5.25 -23.82
N GLN A 373 12.20 4.90 -24.29
CA GLN A 373 12.38 3.98 -25.39
C GLN A 373 11.95 2.55 -25.06
N LEU A 374 11.23 1.91 -25.98
CA LEU A 374 10.91 0.49 -25.96
C LEU A 374 11.52 -0.17 -27.22
N LEU A 375 12.61 -0.89 -27.03
CA LEU A 375 13.39 -1.46 -28.12
C LEU A 375 13.66 -2.94 -27.88
N ASP A 376 13.65 -3.73 -28.96
CA ASP A 376 14.23 -5.09 -28.92
C ASP A 376 15.76 -5.01 -29.01
N ASP A 377 16.41 -4.80 -27.87
CA ASP A 377 17.87 -4.67 -27.77
C ASP A 377 18.64 -5.91 -28.23
N TYR A 378 17.93 -7.03 -28.49
CA TYR A 378 18.55 -8.29 -28.93
C TYR A 378 18.55 -8.45 -30.46
N ALA A 379 17.79 -7.60 -31.16
CA ALA A 379 17.77 -7.65 -32.60
C ALA A 379 19.10 -7.16 -33.20
N GLU A 380 19.63 -7.87 -34.18
CA GLU A 380 20.91 -7.57 -34.82
C GLU A 380 20.98 -6.12 -35.33
N LYS A 381 19.90 -5.62 -35.91
CA LYS A 381 19.80 -4.24 -36.42
C LYS A 381 19.96 -3.15 -35.37
N TRP A 382 19.71 -3.48 -34.08
CA TRP A 382 19.84 -2.54 -32.95
C TRP A 382 21.09 -2.80 -32.09
N GLY A 383 21.80 -3.89 -32.33
CA GLY A 383 22.94 -4.32 -31.50
C GLY A 383 24.15 -3.35 -31.50
N LYS A 384 24.16 -2.37 -32.42
CA LYS A 384 25.19 -1.32 -32.51
C LYS A 384 24.58 0.09 -32.39
N CYS A 385 23.36 0.22 -31.91
CA CYS A 385 22.76 1.55 -31.71
C CYS A 385 23.43 2.28 -30.54
N ASP A 386 23.29 3.61 -30.54
CA ASP A 386 23.72 4.44 -29.42
C ASP A 386 23.07 3.98 -28.11
N PRO A 387 23.79 3.88 -26.99
CA PRO A 387 23.20 3.55 -25.68
C PRO A 387 21.98 4.40 -25.31
N ASN A 388 21.92 5.66 -25.74
CA ASN A 388 20.77 6.55 -25.56
C ASN A 388 19.51 6.13 -26.34
N TRP A 389 19.58 5.07 -27.14
CA TRP A 389 18.49 4.55 -27.98
C TRP A 389 18.01 3.17 -27.49
N MET A 390 18.68 2.59 -26.50
CA MET A 390 18.34 1.28 -25.96
C MET A 390 17.02 1.31 -25.17
N ASN A 391 16.46 0.14 -24.92
CA ASN A 391 15.25 0.00 -24.10
C ASN A 391 15.42 0.67 -22.73
N ALA A 392 14.38 1.39 -22.29
CA ALA A 392 14.35 2.19 -21.06
C ALA A 392 15.29 3.40 -21.01
N SER A 393 15.97 3.77 -22.12
CA SER A 393 16.63 5.08 -22.22
C SER A 393 15.59 6.21 -22.22
N LEU A 394 15.99 7.41 -21.81
CA LEU A 394 15.32 8.63 -22.22
C LEU A 394 15.86 8.98 -23.59
N PHE A 395 15.09 8.68 -24.63
CA PHE A 395 15.52 8.59 -26.03
C PHE A 395 16.38 9.77 -26.50
N GLY A 396 17.56 9.47 -27.00
CA GLY A 396 18.54 10.45 -27.50
C GLY A 396 19.22 11.31 -26.42
N HIS A 397 18.88 11.12 -25.14
CA HIS A 397 19.35 11.96 -24.04
C HIS A 397 20.11 11.20 -22.95
N CYS A 398 19.56 10.12 -22.41
CA CYS A 398 20.13 9.43 -21.26
C CYS A 398 20.03 7.91 -21.43
N PRO A 399 21.15 7.17 -21.39
CA PRO A 399 21.12 5.72 -21.47
C PRO A 399 20.56 5.10 -20.19
N PRO A 400 20.02 3.87 -20.24
CA PRO A 400 19.64 3.16 -19.05
C PRO A 400 20.88 2.82 -18.20
N LEU A 401 20.70 2.75 -16.88
CA LEU A 401 21.77 2.36 -15.93
C LEU A 401 22.26 0.93 -16.18
N LYS A 402 21.38 0.08 -16.70
CA LYS A 402 21.66 -1.30 -17.09
C LYS A 402 20.62 -1.82 -18.06
N ARG A 403 21.00 -2.82 -18.85
CA ARG A 403 20.07 -3.56 -19.70
C ARG A 403 19.28 -4.53 -18.86
N ASN A 404 17.94 -4.45 -18.91
CA ASN A 404 17.05 -5.35 -18.17
C ASN A 404 15.75 -5.68 -18.95
N VAL A 405 15.78 -5.53 -20.27
CA VAL A 405 14.68 -5.96 -21.14
C VAL A 405 14.80 -7.47 -21.40
N ARG A 406 13.69 -8.15 -21.48
CA ARG A 406 13.57 -9.54 -21.91
C ARG A 406 13.59 -9.62 -23.44
N LYS A 407 13.85 -10.81 -23.97
CA LYS A 407 13.86 -11.06 -25.42
C LYS A 407 12.52 -10.77 -26.06
N ALA A 408 12.52 -10.46 -27.36
CA ALA A 408 11.29 -10.32 -28.13
C ALA A 408 10.35 -11.50 -27.95
N GLY A 409 9.05 -11.24 -27.85
CA GLY A 409 8.02 -12.22 -27.54
C GLY A 409 7.73 -12.43 -26.06
N GLU A 410 8.59 -11.96 -25.16
CA GLU A 410 8.39 -12.04 -23.71
C GLU A 410 7.77 -10.75 -23.15
N TRP A 411 6.93 -10.88 -22.12
CA TRP A 411 6.35 -9.74 -21.41
C TRP A 411 7.34 -9.11 -20.45
N ASN A 412 7.51 -7.80 -20.58
CA ASN A 412 8.22 -6.93 -19.65
C ASN A 412 7.21 -6.14 -18.81
N ARG A 413 7.59 -5.74 -17.61
CA ARG A 413 6.85 -4.77 -16.80
C ARG A 413 7.71 -3.54 -16.57
N MET A 414 7.12 -2.36 -16.75
CA MET A 414 7.77 -1.09 -16.51
C MET A 414 6.92 -0.22 -15.59
N THR A 415 7.57 0.41 -14.61
CA THR A 415 6.97 1.45 -13.78
C THR A 415 7.79 2.72 -13.91
N VAL A 416 7.16 3.80 -14.31
CA VAL A 416 7.75 5.14 -14.49
C VAL A 416 7.24 6.03 -13.35
N PHE A 417 8.15 6.61 -12.59
CA PHE A 417 7.86 7.63 -11.59
C PHE A 417 8.30 8.98 -12.13
N ALA A 418 7.36 9.89 -12.34
CA ALA A 418 7.57 11.22 -12.86
C ALA A 418 7.17 12.26 -11.80
N ARG A 419 8.16 12.92 -11.16
CA ARG A 419 7.97 13.95 -10.12
C ARG A 419 8.67 15.23 -10.52
N GLY A 420 7.92 16.18 -11.06
CA GLY A 420 8.51 17.37 -11.65
C GLY A 420 9.58 16.97 -12.66
N LYS A 421 10.79 17.46 -12.50
CA LYS A 421 11.95 17.14 -13.40
C LYS A 421 12.59 15.78 -13.10
N ASN A 422 12.22 15.08 -12.03
CA ASN A 422 12.86 13.81 -11.66
C ASN A 422 12.08 12.62 -12.26
N ILE A 423 12.78 11.82 -13.08
CA ILE A 423 12.26 10.62 -13.72
C ILE A 423 13.01 9.40 -13.21
N GLN A 424 12.28 8.44 -12.63
CA GLN A 424 12.83 7.14 -12.26
C GLN A 424 12.07 6.04 -12.99
N ILE A 425 12.78 5.03 -13.49
CA ILE A 425 12.17 3.89 -14.18
C ILE A 425 12.64 2.59 -13.54
N ILE A 426 11.66 1.74 -13.23
CA ILE A 426 11.85 0.35 -12.82
C ILE A 426 11.41 -0.54 -13.97
N CYS A 427 12.29 -1.40 -14.47
CA CYS A 427 11.99 -2.41 -15.48
C CYS A 427 12.24 -3.80 -14.90
N ASN A 428 11.26 -4.69 -15.00
CA ASN A 428 11.36 -6.08 -14.51
C ASN A 428 11.86 -6.20 -13.05
N GLY A 429 11.42 -5.26 -12.19
CA GLY A 429 11.74 -5.24 -10.76
C GLY A 429 13.03 -4.52 -10.39
N GLU A 430 13.81 -4.00 -11.36
CA GLU A 430 15.06 -3.31 -11.10
C GLU A 430 15.06 -1.86 -11.59
N LYS A 431 15.69 -0.97 -10.85
CA LYS A 431 15.85 0.43 -11.26
C LYS A 431 16.83 0.52 -12.43
N VAL A 432 16.34 1.03 -13.56
CA VAL A 432 17.09 1.17 -14.81
C VAL A 432 17.31 2.63 -15.23
N MET A 433 16.61 3.58 -14.58
CA MET A 433 16.76 5.02 -14.85
C MET A 433 16.58 5.83 -13.56
N ASP A 434 17.38 6.88 -13.44
CA ASP A 434 17.29 7.90 -12.38
C ASP A 434 17.85 9.21 -12.94
N ALA A 435 16.98 10.05 -13.48
CA ALA A 435 17.38 11.26 -14.20
C ALA A 435 16.67 12.52 -13.67
N ASP A 436 17.42 13.62 -13.59
CA ASP A 436 16.90 14.95 -13.32
C ASP A 436 16.95 15.77 -14.61
N LEU A 437 15.78 16.01 -15.23
CA LEU A 437 15.64 16.74 -16.49
C LEU A 437 16.16 18.19 -16.42
N ALA A 438 16.28 18.78 -15.24
CA ALA A 438 16.83 20.12 -15.06
C ALA A 438 18.29 20.21 -15.48
N LYS A 439 19.00 19.10 -15.60
CA LYS A 439 20.40 19.06 -16.08
C LYS A 439 20.55 19.28 -17.58
N TRP A 440 19.47 19.08 -18.36
CA TRP A 440 19.49 19.29 -19.83
C TRP A 440 19.10 20.74 -20.18
N THR A 441 20.08 21.63 -20.01
CA THR A 441 19.94 23.07 -20.29
C THR A 441 20.31 23.46 -21.71
N ASP A 442 21.00 22.58 -22.45
CA ASP A 442 21.41 22.78 -23.85
C ASP A 442 20.49 21.99 -24.78
N ALA A 443 20.06 22.60 -25.88
CA ALA A 443 19.20 21.96 -26.89
C ALA A 443 19.93 20.96 -27.79
N LYS A 444 21.28 20.97 -27.83
CA LYS A 444 22.11 20.23 -28.78
C LYS A 444 23.06 19.26 -28.10
N LYS A 445 23.31 19.41 -26.80
CA LYS A 445 24.29 18.61 -26.07
C LYS A 445 23.67 18.07 -24.77
N ASN A 446 23.89 16.81 -24.52
CA ASN A 446 23.64 16.16 -23.25
C ASN A 446 24.62 16.67 -22.16
N PRO A 447 24.27 16.51 -20.85
CA PRO A 447 25.18 16.90 -19.76
C PRO A 447 26.58 16.24 -19.81
N ASP A 448 26.70 15.07 -20.43
CA ASP A 448 27.96 14.35 -20.64
C ASP A 448 28.74 14.82 -21.90
N GLY A 449 28.21 15.83 -22.62
CA GLY A 449 28.81 16.38 -23.84
C GLY A 449 28.45 15.65 -25.13
N THR A 450 27.72 14.54 -25.09
CA THR A 450 27.24 13.85 -26.29
C THR A 450 26.19 14.69 -27.03
N LYS A 451 26.01 14.46 -28.32
CA LYS A 451 25.09 15.25 -29.15
C LYS A 451 23.66 14.77 -28.97
N ILE A 452 22.72 15.73 -28.81
CA ILE A 452 21.31 15.49 -28.94
C ILE A 452 20.94 15.51 -30.42
N PRO A 453 20.16 14.53 -30.91
CA PRO A 453 19.66 14.54 -32.29
C PRO A 453 18.90 15.83 -32.63
N PRO A 454 19.08 16.40 -33.84
CA PRO A 454 18.49 17.69 -34.20
C PRO A 454 16.97 17.77 -34.08
N TRP A 455 16.27 16.65 -34.26
CA TRP A 455 14.80 16.56 -34.16
C TRP A 455 14.30 16.51 -32.70
N LEU A 456 15.21 16.32 -31.72
CA LEU A 456 14.94 16.37 -30.28
C LEU A 456 15.42 17.67 -29.64
N SER A 457 15.86 18.64 -30.43
CA SER A 457 16.53 19.88 -30.00
C SER A 457 15.60 20.80 -29.19
N ARG A 458 15.40 20.48 -27.91
CA ARG A 458 14.76 21.32 -26.89
C ARG A 458 15.44 21.10 -25.55
N PRO A 459 15.78 22.16 -24.78
CA PRO A 459 16.26 21.98 -23.40
C PRO A 459 15.16 21.39 -22.54
N TRP A 460 15.39 20.24 -21.94
CA TRP A 460 14.40 19.63 -21.04
C TRP A 460 14.24 20.39 -19.71
N ALA A 461 15.23 21.20 -19.35
CA ALA A 461 15.11 22.12 -18.23
C ALA A 461 13.92 23.10 -18.40
N GLU A 462 13.52 23.40 -19.65
CA GLU A 462 12.40 24.28 -20.02
C GLU A 462 11.12 23.53 -20.38
N LEU A 463 11.15 22.18 -20.42
CA LEU A 463 9.96 21.38 -20.73
C LEU A 463 8.96 21.45 -19.58
N ASP A 464 7.69 21.68 -19.87
CA ASP A 464 6.62 21.56 -18.88
C ASP A 464 6.55 20.14 -18.32
N THR A 465 6.32 20.03 -17.01
CA THR A 465 6.17 18.74 -16.33
C THR A 465 4.71 18.33 -16.15
N LYS A 466 3.84 18.92 -16.97
CA LYS A 466 2.43 18.57 -17.07
C LYS A 466 2.05 18.39 -18.54
N GLY A 467 1.43 17.27 -18.86
CA GLY A 467 1.04 16.97 -20.23
C GLY A 467 0.46 15.59 -20.38
N LYS A 468 0.22 15.22 -21.62
CA LYS A 468 -0.33 13.90 -21.96
C LYS A 468 0.69 12.79 -21.79
N VAL A 469 0.17 11.60 -21.50
CA VAL A 469 0.90 10.34 -21.61
C VAL A 469 0.51 9.68 -22.93
N GLY A 470 1.50 9.18 -23.64
CA GLY A 470 1.31 8.53 -24.95
C GLY A 470 2.01 7.18 -25.04
N PHE A 471 1.49 6.32 -25.90
CA PHE A 471 2.13 5.06 -26.30
C PHE A 471 2.35 5.10 -27.79
N GLN A 472 3.60 5.02 -28.23
CA GLN A 472 3.92 5.02 -29.64
C GLN A 472 3.46 3.70 -30.28
N GLY A 473 2.88 3.80 -31.47
CA GLY A 473 2.44 2.65 -32.23
C GLY A 473 3.58 1.87 -32.88
N LYS A 474 3.23 1.17 -33.95
CA LYS A 474 4.17 0.34 -34.72
C LYS A 474 5.12 1.20 -35.53
N HIS A 475 6.32 1.46 -35.00
CA HIS A 475 7.40 2.08 -35.75
C HIS A 475 8.17 1.03 -36.56
N GLY A 476 8.08 1.11 -37.89
CA GLY A 476 8.62 0.09 -38.80
C GLY A 476 7.69 -1.12 -38.96
N ASN A 477 8.22 -2.33 -39.07
CA ASN A 477 7.46 -3.54 -39.43
C ASN A 477 7.08 -4.43 -38.25
N ALA A 478 7.58 -4.18 -37.03
CA ALA A 478 7.36 -5.00 -35.87
C ALA A 478 6.46 -4.29 -34.84
N ARG A 479 5.60 -5.03 -34.15
CA ARG A 479 4.55 -4.49 -33.28
C ARG A 479 4.97 -4.43 -31.82
N PRO A 480 4.60 -3.35 -31.09
CA PRO A 480 4.50 -3.35 -29.65
C PRO A 480 3.14 -3.87 -29.20
N TYR A 481 3.09 -4.51 -28.04
CA TYR A 481 1.86 -4.91 -27.35
C TYR A 481 1.91 -4.34 -25.94
N PHE A 482 0.77 -3.85 -25.44
CA PHE A 482 0.61 -3.29 -24.12
C PHE A 482 -0.57 -3.92 -23.40
N ARG A 483 -0.47 -4.08 -22.07
CA ARG A 483 -1.56 -4.50 -21.20
C ARG A 483 -1.36 -4.01 -19.77
N ASN A 484 -2.37 -4.16 -18.92
CA ASN A 484 -2.32 -3.78 -17.51
C ASN A 484 -1.87 -2.33 -17.28
N ILE A 485 -2.26 -1.45 -18.23
CA ILE A 485 -1.86 -0.04 -18.22
C ILE A 485 -2.64 0.68 -17.13
N ARG A 486 -1.94 1.24 -16.17
CA ARG A 486 -2.55 1.95 -15.05
C ARG A 486 -1.68 3.12 -14.60
N ILE A 487 -2.32 4.16 -14.08
CA ILE A 487 -1.65 5.38 -13.63
C ILE A 487 -2.20 5.80 -12.26
N ARG A 488 -1.38 6.49 -11.50
CA ARG A 488 -1.80 7.17 -10.26
C ARG A 488 -1.06 8.49 -10.10
N PRO A 489 -1.67 9.53 -9.52
CA PRO A 489 -0.96 10.71 -9.04
C PRO A 489 0.06 10.34 -7.94
N LEU A 490 1.11 11.13 -7.84
CA LEU A 490 2.16 11.00 -6.81
C LEU A 490 2.11 12.18 -5.86
#